data_5ec4f67594e23c6a7f3ac897a93b1f2c
#
_entry.id   5ec4f67594e23c6a7f3ac897a93b1f2c
#
_cell.length_a   1.000
_cell.length_b   1.000
_cell.length_c   1.000
_cell.angle_alpha   90.00
_cell.angle_beta   90.00
_cell.angle_gamma   90.00
#
_symmetry.space_group_name_H-M   'P 1'
#
loop_
_entity.id
_entity.type
_entity.pdbx_description
1 polymer ?
#
loop_
_entity_poly.entity_id
_entity_poly.type
_entity_poly.pdbx_seq_one_letter_code
_entity_poly.pdbx_strand_id
1 'polypeptide(L)'
;MEKILVSITVPAIGEKYDVLVPAFLRIKSVTLLIAETVENLSNHMYVLSGEECLYSADKNILLRPNATLEKYGIQNGDHLVMM
;
A
#
# COMPACT_ATOMS: atom_id res chain seq x y z
N MET A 1 -11.17 -11.39 10.99
CA MET A 1 -10.64 -10.17 10.43
C MET A 1 -10.14 -10.41 9.02
N GLU A 2 -10.63 -9.63 8.10
CA GLU A 2 -10.33 -9.88 6.70
C GLU A 2 -9.08 -9.15 6.26
N LYS A 3 -8.19 -9.89 5.62
CA LYS A 3 -7.05 -9.30 4.92
C LYS A 3 -7.29 -9.42 3.43
N ILE A 4 -6.80 -8.45 2.69
CA ILE A 4 -6.88 -8.47 1.24
C ILE A 4 -5.49 -8.47 0.67
N LEU A 5 -5.35 -9.12 -0.48
CA LEU A 5 -4.08 -9.14 -1.21
C LEU A 5 -4.11 -8.00 -2.22
N VAL A 6 -3.14 -7.09 -2.11
CA VAL A 6 -3.02 -5.97 -3.04
C VAL A 6 -1.66 -6.00 -3.70
N SER A 7 -1.61 -5.51 -4.94
CA SER A 7 -0.37 -5.40 -5.68
C SER A 7 0.16 -3.98 -5.50
N ILE A 8 1.36 -3.86 -4.95
CA ILE A 8 1.96 -2.56 -4.65
C ILE A 8 3.10 -2.29 -5.62
N THR A 9 2.97 -1.23 -6.40
CA THR A 9 4.04 -0.75 -7.25
C THR A 9 4.82 0.32 -6.50
N VAL A 10 6.15 0.21 -6.50
CA VAL A 10 7.03 1.16 -5.82
C VAL A 10 7.95 1.78 -6.85
N PRO A 11 7.54 2.90 -7.47
CA PRO A 11 8.32 3.50 -8.58
C PRO A 11 9.74 3.88 -8.17
N ALA A 12 9.95 4.25 -6.91
CA ALA A 12 11.26 4.69 -6.44
C ALA A 12 12.35 3.64 -6.68
N ILE A 13 11.98 2.36 -6.66
CA ILE A 13 12.94 1.27 -6.88
C ILE A 13 12.54 0.40 -8.08
N GLY A 14 11.47 0.78 -8.79
CA GLY A 14 11.02 0.06 -9.98
C GLY A 14 10.53 -1.35 -9.72
N GLU A 15 10.01 -1.62 -8.52
CA GLU A 15 9.58 -2.96 -8.14
C GLU A 15 8.09 -3.02 -7.83
N LYS A 16 7.57 -4.24 -7.82
CA LYS A 16 6.17 -4.52 -7.52
C LYS A 16 6.10 -5.69 -6.57
N TYR A 17 5.22 -5.60 -5.57
CA TYR A 17 5.06 -6.62 -4.55
C TYR A 17 3.60 -6.92 -4.33
N ASP A 18 3.28 -8.19 -4.01
CA ASP A 18 1.95 -8.57 -3.56
C ASP A 18 1.98 -8.64 -2.04
N VAL A 19 1.10 -7.90 -1.39
CA VAL A 19 1.12 -7.78 0.07
C VAL A 19 -0.28 -8.01 0.63
N LEU A 20 -0.37 -8.80 1.70
CA LEU A 20 -1.62 -8.96 2.45
C LEU A 20 -1.75 -7.86 3.48
N VAL A 21 -2.86 -7.12 3.43
CA VAL A 21 -3.09 -6.00 4.35
C VAL A 21 -4.49 -6.07 4.94
N PRO A 22 -4.65 -5.62 6.20
CA PRO A 22 -5.99 -5.54 6.80
C PRO A 22 -6.77 -4.39 6.17
N ALA A 23 -7.96 -4.69 5.65
CA ALA A 23 -8.76 -3.70 4.96
C ALA A 23 -9.43 -2.69 5.90
N PHE A 24 -9.54 -3.03 7.18
CA PHE A 24 -10.23 -2.21 8.17
C PHE A 24 -9.35 -1.14 8.82
N LEU A 25 -8.04 -1.24 8.64
CA LEU A 25 -7.12 -0.25 9.21
C LEU A 25 -7.15 1.03 8.41
N ARG A 26 -6.82 2.13 9.06
CA ARG A 26 -6.68 3.40 8.36
C ARG A 26 -5.53 3.33 7.38
N ILE A 27 -5.68 4.04 6.29
CA ILE A 27 -4.71 3.99 5.20
C ILE A 27 -3.33 4.42 5.66
N LYS A 28 -3.23 5.38 6.58
CA LYS A 28 -1.92 5.79 7.09
C LYS A 28 -1.20 4.63 7.79
N SER A 29 -1.94 3.78 8.51
CA SER A 29 -1.36 2.61 9.17
C SER A 29 -0.97 1.53 8.17
N VAL A 30 -1.84 1.31 7.18
CA VAL A 30 -1.58 0.35 6.11
C VAL A 30 -0.36 0.78 5.31
N THR A 31 -0.25 2.08 5.01
CA THR A 31 0.89 2.62 4.26
C THR A 31 2.19 2.35 5.00
N LEU A 32 2.20 2.55 6.31
CA LEU A 32 3.39 2.27 7.11
C LEU A 32 3.75 0.78 7.07
N LEU A 33 2.76 -0.09 7.22
CA LEU A 33 2.98 -1.54 7.14
C LEU A 33 3.56 -1.93 5.79
N ILE A 34 3.02 -1.38 4.71
CA ILE A 34 3.50 -1.67 3.37
C ILE A 34 4.93 -1.17 3.19
N ALA A 35 5.21 0.05 3.65
CA ALA A 35 6.55 0.63 3.51
C ALA A 35 7.58 -0.19 4.26
N GLU A 36 7.26 -0.64 5.48
CA GLU A 36 8.15 -1.50 6.25
C GLU A 36 8.37 -2.85 5.57
N THR A 37 7.30 -3.41 5.01
CA THR A 37 7.37 -4.68 4.30
C THR A 37 8.26 -4.55 3.06
N VAL A 38 8.10 -3.48 2.30
CA VAL A 38 8.89 -3.23 1.11
C VAL A 38 10.35 -3.00 1.46
N GLU A 39 10.61 -2.30 2.54
CA GLU A 39 11.99 -2.10 2.99
C GLU A 39 12.67 -3.44 3.26
N ASN A 40 11.98 -4.35 3.92
CA ASN A 40 12.52 -5.68 4.21
C ASN A 40 12.65 -6.53 2.94
N LEU A 41 11.60 -6.57 2.12
CA LEU A 41 11.60 -7.40 0.91
C LEU A 41 12.58 -6.91 -0.14
N SER A 42 12.84 -5.61 -0.17
CA SER A 42 13.78 -5.03 -1.13
C SER A 42 15.22 -5.09 -0.64
N ASN A 43 15.44 -5.71 0.52
CA ASN A 43 16.77 -5.81 1.11
C ASN A 43 17.35 -4.42 1.37
N HIS A 44 16.47 -3.51 1.82
CA HIS A 44 16.79 -2.12 2.17
C HIS A 44 17.14 -1.24 0.97
N MET A 45 16.79 -1.67 -0.25
CA MET A 45 16.89 -0.78 -1.41
C MET A 45 15.86 0.34 -1.29
N TYR A 46 14.71 0.04 -0.70
CA TYR A 46 13.73 1.04 -0.34
C TYR A 46 13.88 1.36 1.15
N VAL A 47 13.95 2.63 1.47
CA VAL A 47 14.05 3.08 2.87
C VAL A 47 12.80 3.86 3.22
N LEU A 48 12.13 3.44 4.29
CA LEU A 48 10.93 4.08 4.80
C LEU A 48 11.19 5.55 5.14
N SER A 49 10.38 6.45 4.60
CA SER A 49 10.54 7.88 4.84
C SER A 49 9.57 8.42 5.88
N GLY A 50 8.44 7.76 6.05
CA GLY A 50 7.37 8.23 6.91
C GLY A 50 6.40 9.16 6.21
N GLU A 51 6.65 9.48 4.94
CA GLU A 51 5.81 10.39 4.16
C GLU A 51 5.19 9.71 2.95
N GLU A 52 5.18 8.39 2.94
CA GLU A 52 4.62 7.64 1.84
C GLU A 52 3.11 7.87 1.71
N CYS A 53 2.63 7.84 0.47
CA CYS A 53 1.21 7.93 0.15
C CYS A 53 0.82 6.74 -0.70
N LEU A 54 -0.45 6.34 -0.63
CA LEU A 54 -0.99 5.28 -1.47
C LEU A 54 -1.94 5.87 -2.51
N TYR A 55 -1.80 5.40 -3.73
CA TYR A 55 -2.62 5.80 -4.85
C TYR A 55 -3.25 4.55 -5.45
N SER A 56 -4.55 4.60 -5.75
CA SER A 56 -5.23 3.48 -6.39
C SER A 56 -5.12 3.62 -7.90
N ALA A 57 -4.38 2.70 -8.52
CA ALA A 57 -4.24 2.71 -9.98
C ALA A 57 -5.55 2.35 -10.66
N ASP A 58 -6.32 1.44 -10.06
CA ASP A 58 -7.60 1.00 -10.64
C ASP A 58 -8.66 2.10 -10.58
N LYS A 59 -8.70 2.86 -9.50
CA LYS A 59 -9.69 3.92 -9.31
C LYS A 59 -9.17 5.29 -9.70
N ASN A 60 -7.88 5.38 -9.93
CA ASN A 60 -7.21 6.62 -10.34
C ASN A 60 -7.39 7.75 -9.33
N ILE A 61 -7.25 7.42 -8.04
CA ILE A 61 -7.39 8.40 -6.97
C ILE A 61 -6.31 8.21 -5.91
N LEU A 62 -5.94 9.31 -5.27
CA LEU A 62 -5.05 9.30 -4.13
C LEU A 62 -5.88 8.93 -2.90
N LEU A 63 -5.42 7.95 -2.14
CA LEU A 63 -6.15 7.47 -0.96
C LEU A 63 -5.84 8.37 0.23
N ARG A 64 -6.90 8.75 0.97
CA ARG A 64 -6.74 9.64 2.10
C ARG A 64 -6.27 8.87 3.34
N PRO A 65 -5.33 9.42 4.12
CA PRO A 65 -4.74 8.71 5.26
C PRO A 65 -5.74 8.29 6.33
N ASN A 66 -6.80 9.08 6.53
CA ASN A 66 -7.76 8.82 7.60
C ASN A 66 -8.90 7.87 7.21
N ALA A 67 -9.00 7.51 5.94
CA ALA A 67 -9.97 6.54 5.47
C ALA A 67 -9.40 5.13 5.57
N THR A 68 -10.20 4.14 5.20
CA THR A 68 -9.76 2.74 5.17
C THR A 68 -9.82 2.22 3.74
N LEU A 69 -9.11 1.13 3.47
CA LEU A 69 -9.20 0.47 2.17
C LEU A 69 -10.61 -0.02 1.91
N GLU A 70 -11.27 -0.51 2.97
CA GLU A 70 -12.64 -0.98 2.89
C GLU A 70 -13.59 0.12 2.42
N LYS A 71 -13.39 1.34 2.95
CA LYS A 71 -14.22 2.49 2.59
C LYS A 71 -14.11 2.84 1.11
N TYR A 72 -12.94 2.63 0.54
CA TYR A 72 -12.71 2.87 -0.89
C TYR A 72 -13.13 1.69 -1.77
N GLY A 73 -13.55 0.59 -1.17
CA GLY A 73 -13.92 -0.59 -1.93
C GLY A 73 -12.74 -1.31 -2.56
N ILE A 74 -11.56 -1.18 -1.95
CA ILE A 74 -10.37 -1.88 -2.43
C ILE A 74 -10.54 -3.37 -2.15
N GLN A 75 -10.29 -4.19 -3.17
CA GLN A 75 -10.52 -5.64 -3.10
C GLN A 75 -9.26 -6.41 -3.46
N ASN A 76 -9.33 -7.75 -3.25
CA ASN A 76 -8.26 -8.65 -3.64
C ASN A 76 -7.86 -8.42 -5.10
N GLY A 77 -6.57 -8.29 -5.33
CA GLY A 77 -6.06 -8.13 -6.69
C GLY A 77 -5.96 -6.69 -7.15
N ASP A 78 -6.45 -5.75 -6.35
CA ASP A 78 -6.39 -4.34 -6.74
C ASP A 78 -4.96 -3.84 -6.72
N HIS A 79 -4.70 -2.84 -7.57
CA HIS A 79 -3.35 -2.30 -7.77
C HIS A 79 -3.22 -0.95 -7.08
N LEU A 80 -2.21 -0.85 -6.22
CA LEU A 80 -1.88 0.39 -5.52
C LEU A 80 -0.46 0.81 -5.88
N VAL A 81 -0.21 2.11 -5.80
CA VAL A 81 1.12 2.68 -6.01
C VAL A 81 1.52 3.39 -4.73
N MET A 82 2.72 3.08 -4.23
CA MET A 82 3.25 3.75 -3.05
C MET A 82 4.31 4.77 -3.48
N MET A 83 4.07 6.01 -3.11
CA MET A 83 4.96 7.11 -3.48
C MET A 83 5.46 7.86 -2.26
#